data_bc316d67af462c8a77f2452cb09d1cf4
#
_entry.id   bc316d67af462c8a77f2452cb09d1cf4
#
_cell.length_a   1.000
_cell.length_b   1.000
_cell.length_c   1.000
_cell.angle_alpha   90.00
_cell.angle_beta   90.00
_cell.angle_gamma   90.00
#
_symmetry.space_group_name_H-M   'P 1'
#
loop_
_entity.id
_entity.type
_entity.pdbx_description
1 polymer ?
#
loop_
_entity_poly.entity_id
_entity_poly.type
_entity_poly.pdbx_seq_one_letter_code
_entity_poly.pdbx_strand_id
1 'polypeptide(L)'
;ADEGADELRAYMLAVEHLNGEGDGGMLSTFSSKTLEGNGILGKKVEYVTGDTQTKSDAARASAKSMIEKDGAVMITGGSSSGVAIAVQGLCQEAGVIFMAGLTHSNDTTGKDKKANGFRHFFNGYMSAAALAPVLQARYGSDRNAYHLTADYTWGWTQEESIAAATEAMGWNTVNKVRTPLKATDFSSYIAPVLNSGADVLVL
;
A
#
# COMPACT_ATOMS: atom_id res chain seq x y z
N ALA A 1 4.06 -13.42 0.54
CA ALA A 1 5.33 -13.88 -0.06
C ALA A 1 5.38 -13.51 -1.54
N ASP A 2 4.35 -13.83 -2.31
CA ASP A 2 4.35 -13.62 -3.77
C ASP A 2 4.29 -12.14 -4.15
N GLU A 3 3.44 -11.37 -3.50
CA GLU A 3 3.26 -9.93 -3.70
C GLU A 3 4.58 -9.14 -3.53
N GLY A 4 5.34 -9.42 -2.47
CA GLY A 4 6.64 -8.78 -2.26
C GLY A 4 7.70 -9.21 -3.29
N ALA A 5 7.63 -10.44 -3.79
CA ALA A 5 8.50 -10.92 -4.84
C ALA A 5 8.18 -10.27 -6.21
N ASP A 6 6.90 -10.03 -6.49
CA ASP A 6 6.46 -9.31 -7.69
C ASP A 6 6.90 -7.83 -7.65
N GLU A 7 6.73 -7.20 -6.50
CA GLU A 7 7.21 -5.83 -6.27
C GLU A 7 8.72 -5.72 -6.49
N LEU A 8 9.50 -6.65 -5.93
CA LEU A 8 10.95 -6.68 -6.13
C LEU A 8 11.32 -6.84 -7.61
N ARG A 9 10.68 -7.76 -8.34
CA ARG A 9 10.91 -7.93 -9.78
C ARG A 9 10.66 -6.66 -10.58
N ALA A 10 9.60 -5.91 -10.23
CA ALA A 10 9.31 -4.63 -10.87
C ALA A 10 10.40 -3.58 -10.61
N TYR A 11 10.95 -3.51 -9.40
CA TYR A 11 12.07 -2.61 -9.10
C TYR A 11 13.35 -3.03 -9.82
N MET A 12 13.66 -4.32 -9.88
CA MET A 12 14.84 -4.83 -10.63
C MET A 12 14.74 -4.43 -12.10
N LEU A 13 13.60 -4.66 -12.73
CA LEU A 13 13.34 -4.27 -14.11
C LEU A 13 13.48 -2.75 -14.32
N ALA A 14 12.96 -1.95 -13.41
CA ALA A 14 13.09 -0.50 -13.46
C ALA A 14 14.56 -0.05 -13.39
N VAL A 15 15.38 -0.67 -12.53
CA VAL A 15 16.80 -0.39 -12.42
C VAL A 15 17.56 -0.78 -13.68
N GLU A 16 17.29 -1.94 -14.27
CA GLU A 16 17.86 -2.36 -15.56
C GLU A 16 17.58 -1.33 -16.66
N HIS A 17 16.33 -0.89 -16.79
CA HIS A 17 15.94 0.10 -17.79
C HIS A 17 16.58 1.48 -17.53
N LEU A 18 16.62 1.94 -16.28
CA LEU A 18 17.27 3.19 -15.90
C LEU A 18 18.76 3.20 -16.26
N ASN A 19 19.42 2.05 -16.13
CA ASN A 19 20.84 1.89 -16.44
C ASN A 19 21.14 1.63 -17.94
N GLY A 20 20.10 1.58 -18.77
CA GLY A 20 20.25 1.28 -20.21
C GLY A 20 20.50 -0.19 -20.49
N GLU A 21 20.16 -1.07 -19.59
CA GLU A 21 20.23 -2.51 -19.75
C GLU A 21 18.91 -3.03 -20.39
N GLY A 22 18.99 -4.11 -21.17
CA GLY A 22 17.84 -4.64 -21.89
C GLY A 22 17.41 -3.82 -23.11
N ASP A 23 16.16 -3.98 -23.53
CA ASP A 23 15.59 -3.31 -24.72
C ASP A 23 14.93 -1.93 -24.39
N GLY A 24 15.11 -1.44 -23.17
CA GLY A 24 14.50 -0.20 -22.68
C GLY A 24 13.02 -0.32 -22.31
N GLY A 25 12.35 -1.41 -22.65
CA GLY A 25 10.97 -1.71 -22.28
C GLY A 25 10.03 -0.51 -22.43
N MET A 26 9.15 -0.31 -21.45
CA MET A 26 8.23 0.82 -21.40
C MET A 26 8.94 2.18 -21.34
N LEU A 27 10.14 2.27 -20.78
CA LEU A 27 10.88 3.54 -20.66
C LEU A 27 11.26 4.11 -22.03
N SER A 28 11.41 3.28 -23.06
CA SER A 28 11.64 3.71 -24.43
C SER A 28 10.50 4.56 -25.00
N THR A 29 9.31 4.47 -24.41
CA THR A 29 8.12 5.23 -24.83
C THR A 29 8.01 6.60 -24.15
N PHE A 30 8.81 6.87 -23.11
CA PHE A 30 8.82 8.14 -22.41
C PHE A 30 9.88 9.08 -22.97
N SER A 31 9.44 10.23 -23.48
CA SER A 31 10.35 11.33 -23.81
C SER A 31 10.72 12.08 -22.53
N SER A 32 11.78 11.65 -21.86
CA SER A 32 12.27 12.31 -20.66
C SER A 32 13.80 12.36 -20.67
N LYS A 33 14.36 13.55 -20.45
CA LYS A 33 15.81 13.72 -20.30
C LYS A 33 16.41 13.03 -19.08
N THR A 34 15.54 12.59 -18.15
CA THR A 34 15.97 11.85 -16.95
C THR A 34 15.96 10.34 -17.12
N LEU A 35 15.47 9.82 -18.28
CA LEU A 35 15.32 8.39 -18.57
C LEU A 35 16.08 8.03 -19.86
N GLU A 36 17.31 8.48 -19.98
CA GLU A 36 18.14 8.27 -21.18
C GLU A 36 18.96 6.95 -21.14
N GLY A 37 18.71 6.06 -20.17
CA GLY A 37 19.43 4.80 -20.00
C GLY A 37 20.86 4.96 -19.46
N ASN A 38 21.14 6.07 -18.80
CA ASN A 38 22.43 6.38 -18.17
C ASN A 38 22.34 6.51 -16.64
N GLY A 39 21.34 5.86 -16.04
CA GLY A 39 21.04 5.93 -14.62
C GLY A 39 20.24 7.17 -14.23
N ILE A 40 20.40 7.63 -13.00
CA ILE A 40 19.78 8.84 -12.47
C ILE A 40 20.84 9.92 -12.31
N LEU A 41 20.64 11.08 -12.91
CA LEU A 41 21.62 12.18 -12.93
C LEU A 41 23.02 11.76 -13.42
N GLY A 42 23.06 10.87 -14.42
CA GLY A 42 24.29 10.33 -14.97
C GLY A 42 25.04 9.34 -14.07
N LYS A 43 24.39 8.84 -13.03
CA LYS A 43 24.97 7.83 -12.13
C LYS A 43 24.20 6.52 -12.24
N LYS A 44 24.92 5.42 -12.33
CA LYS A 44 24.35 4.08 -12.32
C LYS A 44 23.54 3.87 -11.03
N VAL A 45 22.37 3.29 -11.17
CA VAL A 45 21.50 2.90 -10.03
C VAL A 45 21.90 1.50 -9.60
N GLU A 46 22.15 1.34 -8.32
CA GLU A 46 22.39 0.06 -7.66
C GLU A 46 21.28 -0.17 -6.63
N TYR A 47 21.03 -1.42 -6.28
CA TYR A 47 20.05 -1.76 -5.26
C TYR A 47 20.57 -2.88 -4.35
N VAL A 48 20.07 -2.87 -3.13
CA VAL A 48 20.20 -3.93 -2.13
C VAL A 48 18.82 -4.38 -1.69
N THR A 49 18.69 -5.62 -1.27
CA THR A 49 17.40 -6.21 -0.91
C THR A 49 17.36 -6.72 0.51
N GLY A 50 16.16 -6.78 1.09
CA GLY A 50 15.93 -7.33 2.41
C GLY A 50 14.51 -7.85 2.56
N ASP A 51 14.34 -8.81 3.47
CA ASP A 51 13.04 -9.37 3.79
C ASP A 51 12.47 -8.70 5.04
N THR A 52 11.29 -8.11 4.91
CA THR A 52 10.57 -7.48 6.02
C THR A 52 9.92 -8.50 6.95
N GLN A 53 9.72 -9.74 6.50
CA GLN A 53 8.94 -10.77 7.21
C GLN A 53 7.54 -10.29 7.64
N THR A 54 7.03 -9.24 6.99
CA THR A 54 5.79 -8.54 7.38
C THR A 54 5.80 -8.07 8.85
N LYS A 55 7.00 -7.76 9.39
CA LYS A 55 7.23 -7.31 10.77
C LYS A 55 7.96 -5.97 10.76
N SER A 56 7.44 -5.00 11.49
CA SER A 56 8.00 -3.65 11.56
C SER A 56 9.45 -3.64 12.07
N ASP A 57 9.77 -4.45 13.09
CA ASP A 57 11.12 -4.49 13.66
C ASP A 57 12.13 -5.10 12.70
N ALA A 58 11.78 -6.20 12.02
CA ALA A 58 12.63 -6.82 11.01
C ALA A 58 12.88 -5.87 9.84
N ALA A 59 11.83 -5.19 9.37
CA ALA A 59 11.93 -4.21 8.29
C ALA A 59 12.80 -3.00 8.68
N ARG A 60 12.63 -2.45 9.88
CA ARG A 60 13.48 -1.36 10.39
C ARG A 60 14.94 -1.77 10.51
N ALA A 61 15.21 -2.97 11.02
CA ALA A 61 16.58 -3.49 11.13
C ALA A 61 17.23 -3.67 9.75
N SER A 62 16.50 -4.22 8.79
CA SER A 62 16.96 -4.38 7.41
C SER A 62 17.22 -3.02 6.74
N ALA A 63 16.26 -2.10 6.79
CA ALA A 63 16.41 -0.76 6.23
C ALA A 63 17.57 0.02 6.88
N LYS A 64 17.74 -0.08 8.19
CA LYS A 64 18.86 0.53 8.92
C LYS A 64 20.20 0.00 8.41
N SER A 65 20.32 -1.32 8.21
CA SER A 65 21.54 -1.92 7.64
C SER A 65 21.84 -1.40 6.24
N MET A 66 20.82 -1.32 5.37
CA MET A 66 20.96 -0.78 4.01
C MET A 66 21.44 0.67 4.02
N ILE A 67 20.92 1.49 4.92
CA ILE A 67 21.34 2.90 5.04
C ILE A 67 22.75 3.02 5.58
N GLU A 68 23.08 2.34 6.68
CA GLU A 68 24.33 2.53 7.40
C GLU A 68 25.52 1.80 6.77
N LYS A 69 25.30 0.63 6.16
CA LYS A 69 26.37 -0.20 5.60
C LYS A 69 26.49 -0.07 4.09
N ASP A 70 25.34 -0.02 3.40
CA ASP A 70 25.32 -0.02 1.94
C ASP A 70 25.15 1.40 1.36
N GLY A 71 24.88 2.40 2.21
CA GLY A 71 24.76 3.80 1.80
C GLY A 71 23.49 4.09 1.01
N ALA A 72 22.41 3.32 1.24
CA ALA A 72 21.15 3.52 0.53
C ALA A 72 20.59 4.94 0.80
N VAL A 73 20.26 5.65 -0.26
CA VAL A 73 19.72 7.03 -0.23
C VAL A 73 18.19 7.04 -0.36
N MET A 74 17.60 5.92 -0.72
CA MET A 74 16.17 5.70 -0.82
C MET A 74 15.83 4.28 -0.40
N ILE A 75 14.78 4.13 0.39
CA ILE A 75 14.18 2.83 0.72
C ILE A 75 12.78 2.78 0.08
N THR A 76 12.47 1.66 -0.54
CA THR A 76 11.17 1.42 -1.16
C THR A 76 10.72 -0.01 -0.90
N GLY A 77 9.44 -0.29 -1.10
CA GLY A 77 8.88 -1.63 -0.97
C GLY A 77 8.16 -1.88 0.34
N GLY A 78 7.82 -3.15 0.51
CA GLY A 78 7.01 -3.62 1.63
C GLY A 78 5.50 -3.55 1.36
N SER A 79 4.83 -4.71 1.43
CA SER A 79 3.39 -4.83 1.16
C SER A 79 2.49 -4.48 2.35
N SER A 80 3.03 -4.41 3.57
CA SER A 80 2.27 -4.07 4.78
C SER A 80 2.34 -2.58 5.10
N SER A 81 1.18 -1.92 5.21
CA SER A 81 1.12 -0.49 5.56
C SER A 81 1.70 -0.18 6.96
N GLY A 82 1.57 -1.09 7.92
CA GLY A 82 2.22 -0.94 9.24
C GLY A 82 3.75 -0.97 9.15
N VAL A 83 4.29 -1.82 8.28
CA VAL A 83 5.72 -1.87 7.98
C VAL A 83 6.18 -0.58 7.30
N ALA A 84 5.43 -0.12 6.29
CA ALA A 84 5.75 1.12 5.57
C ALA A 84 5.82 2.34 6.51
N ILE A 85 4.86 2.49 7.41
CA ILE A 85 4.85 3.58 8.41
C ILE A 85 6.07 3.51 9.33
N ALA A 86 6.45 2.31 9.78
CA ALA A 86 7.61 2.11 10.65
C ALA A 86 8.93 2.42 9.93
N VAL A 87 9.10 1.96 8.69
CA VAL A 87 10.31 2.21 7.88
C VAL A 87 10.39 3.67 7.46
N GLN A 88 9.26 4.30 7.11
CA GLN A 88 9.18 5.73 6.81
C GLN A 88 9.69 6.59 7.98
N GLY A 89 9.33 6.22 9.23
CA GLY A 89 9.84 6.87 10.43
C GLY A 89 11.38 6.80 10.52
N LEU A 90 11.95 5.62 10.31
CA LEU A 90 13.40 5.42 10.28
C LEU A 90 14.08 6.26 9.16
N CYS A 91 13.51 6.25 7.97
CA CYS A 91 14.05 7.02 6.84
C CYS A 91 14.03 8.52 7.13
N GLN A 92 12.99 9.03 7.80
CA GLN A 92 12.93 10.41 8.24
C GLN A 92 14.04 10.75 9.24
N GLU A 93 14.30 9.88 10.22
CA GLU A 93 15.38 10.05 11.21
C GLU A 93 16.75 10.04 10.54
N ALA A 94 16.94 9.19 9.53
CA ALA A 94 18.20 9.06 8.80
C ALA A 94 18.40 10.09 7.66
N GLY A 95 17.41 10.93 7.36
CA GLY A 95 17.46 11.86 6.23
C GLY A 95 17.37 11.20 4.85
N VAL A 96 16.83 9.99 4.76
CA VAL A 96 16.72 9.17 3.55
C VAL A 96 15.30 9.21 3.01
N ILE A 97 15.14 9.10 1.69
CA ILE A 97 13.82 9.06 1.05
C ILE A 97 13.14 7.71 1.33
N PHE A 98 11.86 7.75 1.65
CA PHE A 98 10.99 6.57 1.63
C PHE A 98 9.93 6.70 0.53
N MET A 99 9.83 5.68 -0.32
CA MET A 99 8.78 5.58 -1.34
C MET A 99 7.90 4.37 -1.05
N ALA A 100 6.66 4.62 -0.62
CA ALA A 100 5.69 3.55 -0.44
C ALA A 100 5.29 2.94 -1.78
N GLY A 101 5.54 1.66 -1.95
CA GLY A 101 5.24 0.90 -3.16
C GLY A 101 3.79 0.43 -3.20
N LEU A 102 3.50 -0.71 -2.57
CA LEU A 102 2.19 -1.39 -2.60
C LEU A 102 1.26 -1.07 -1.42
N THR A 103 1.63 -0.19 -0.53
CA THR A 103 0.87 0.03 0.71
C THR A 103 -0.21 1.08 0.55
N HIS A 104 -1.45 0.76 0.92
CA HIS A 104 -2.64 1.54 0.60
C HIS A 104 -3.25 2.30 1.79
N SER A 105 -2.72 2.18 3.02
CA SER A 105 -3.26 2.94 4.15
C SER A 105 -3.22 4.45 3.88
N ASN A 106 -4.31 5.15 4.19
CA ASN A 106 -4.35 6.61 4.15
C ASN A 106 -3.32 7.22 5.13
N ASP A 107 -3.06 6.54 6.23
CA ASP A 107 -2.19 7.02 7.30
C ASP A 107 -0.76 7.25 6.84
N THR A 108 -0.24 6.45 5.90
CA THR A 108 1.14 6.55 5.42
C THR A 108 1.53 7.96 4.94
N THR A 109 0.63 8.62 4.20
CA THR A 109 0.82 10.01 3.73
C THR A 109 -0.19 11.00 4.32
N GLY A 110 -0.96 10.55 5.30
CA GLY A 110 -1.91 11.32 6.08
C GLY A 110 -1.42 11.56 7.51
N LYS A 111 -2.00 10.85 8.47
CA LYS A 111 -1.74 10.98 9.90
C LYS A 111 -0.28 10.73 10.28
N ASP A 112 0.35 9.71 9.66
CA ASP A 112 1.72 9.29 9.95
C ASP A 112 2.75 9.83 8.94
N LYS A 113 2.36 10.77 8.07
CA LYS A 113 3.23 11.34 7.04
C LYS A 113 4.56 11.84 7.60
N LYS A 114 5.61 11.71 6.80
CA LYS A 114 6.94 12.28 7.04
C LYS A 114 7.35 13.15 5.86
N ALA A 115 8.24 14.13 6.09
CA ALA A 115 8.70 15.02 5.04
C ALA A 115 9.44 14.28 3.91
N ASN A 116 10.16 13.20 4.25
CA ASN A 116 10.89 12.35 3.30
C ASN A 116 10.08 11.15 2.79
N GLY A 117 8.77 11.07 3.15
CA GLY A 117 7.91 9.95 2.77
C GLY A 117 6.98 10.31 1.62
N PHE A 118 6.97 9.44 0.61
CA PHE A 118 6.16 9.58 -0.61
C PHE A 118 5.39 8.30 -0.89
N ARG A 119 4.37 8.39 -1.75
CA ARG A 119 3.70 7.23 -2.35
C ARG A 119 3.54 7.42 -3.84
N HIS A 120 3.62 6.36 -4.61
CA HIS A 120 3.27 6.37 -6.03
C HIS A 120 2.01 5.56 -6.32
N PHE A 121 1.44 4.90 -5.33
CA PHE A 121 0.27 4.02 -5.46
C PHE A 121 -0.97 4.64 -4.82
N PHE A 122 -2.16 4.14 -5.16
CA PHE A 122 -3.42 4.64 -4.58
C PHE A 122 -3.54 4.33 -3.08
N ASN A 123 -4.43 5.03 -2.41
CA ASN A 123 -4.78 4.78 -1.00
C ASN A 123 -6.25 4.37 -0.86
N GLY A 124 -6.67 4.04 0.37
CA GLY A 124 -8.04 3.62 0.66
C GLY A 124 -9.08 4.64 0.24
N TYR A 125 -8.82 5.93 0.41
CA TYR A 125 -9.71 7.01 -0.03
C TYR A 125 -9.90 7.01 -1.56
N MET A 126 -8.81 6.91 -2.32
CA MET A 126 -8.87 6.88 -3.79
C MET A 126 -9.61 5.63 -4.29
N SER A 127 -9.38 4.48 -3.67
CA SER A 127 -10.08 3.23 -3.93
C SER A 127 -11.58 3.36 -3.70
N ALA A 128 -11.99 3.92 -2.56
CA ALA A 128 -13.38 4.16 -2.23
C ALA A 128 -14.06 5.14 -3.19
N ALA A 129 -13.38 6.23 -3.54
CA ALA A 129 -13.88 7.23 -4.49
C ALA A 129 -14.09 6.65 -5.89
N ALA A 130 -13.21 5.75 -6.34
CA ALA A 130 -13.35 5.07 -7.62
C ALA A 130 -14.47 4.02 -7.62
N LEU A 131 -14.67 3.33 -6.49
CA LEU A 131 -15.65 2.26 -6.37
C LEU A 131 -17.08 2.78 -6.14
N ALA A 132 -17.25 3.89 -5.42
CA ALA A 132 -18.55 4.43 -5.04
C ALA A 132 -19.52 4.61 -6.21
N PRO A 133 -19.17 5.26 -7.34
CA PRO A 133 -20.09 5.40 -8.46
C PRO A 133 -20.49 4.06 -9.09
N VAL A 134 -19.61 3.06 -9.07
CA VAL A 134 -19.91 1.72 -9.58
C VAL A 134 -20.92 1.02 -8.66
N LEU A 135 -20.73 1.13 -7.35
CA LEU A 135 -21.66 0.58 -6.36
C LEU A 135 -23.03 1.27 -6.46
N GLN A 136 -23.07 2.58 -6.61
CA GLN A 136 -24.30 3.34 -6.75
C GLN A 136 -25.06 2.93 -8.03
N ALA A 137 -24.37 2.82 -9.15
CA ALA A 137 -24.99 2.41 -10.42
C ALA A 137 -25.55 0.98 -10.36
N ARG A 138 -24.86 0.07 -9.63
CA ARG A 138 -25.25 -1.34 -9.57
C ARG A 138 -26.30 -1.65 -8.50
N TYR A 139 -26.21 -1.02 -7.34
CA TYR A 139 -27.01 -1.37 -6.16
C TYR A 139 -27.95 -0.26 -5.73
N GLY A 140 -27.81 0.95 -6.27
CA GLY A 140 -28.62 2.12 -5.90
C GLY A 140 -28.27 2.66 -4.52
N SER A 141 -29.17 3.50 -4.01
CA SER A 141 -29.17 4.00 -2.63
C SER A 141 -29.98 3.05 -1.72
N ASP A 142 -29.95 3.31 -0.41
CA ASP A 142 -30.77 2.60 0.57
C ASP A 142 -30.38 1.11 0.72
N ARG A 143 -29.10 0.89 1.02
CA ARG A 143 -28.55 -0.43 1.35
C ARG A 143 -28.03 -0.46 2.78
N ASN A 144 -28.05 -1.65 3.38
CA ASN A 144 -27.45 -1.93 4.67
C ASN A 144 -26.11 -2.67 4.46
N ALA A 145 -25.01 -2.04 4.78
CA ALA A 145 -23.66 -2.60 4.63
C ALA A 145 -23.11 -3.13 5.96
N TYR A 146 -22.57 -4.35 5.93
CA TYR A 146 -21.78 -4.92 7.00
C TYR A 146 -20.32 -4.99 6.55
N HIS A 147 -19.40 -4.42 7.33
CA HIS A 147 -17.98 -4.44 7.04
C HIS A 147 -17.28 -5.52 7.86
N LEU A 148 -16.49 -6.37 7.20
CA LEU A 148 -15.63 -7.37 7.81
C LEU A 148 -14.23 -7.17 7.26
N THR A 149 -13.34 -6.55 8.04
CA THR A 149 -12.06 -6.04 7.57
C THR A 149 -10.88 -6.57 8.36
N ALA A 150 -9.68 -6.53 7.76
CA ALA A 150 -8.46 -6.94 8.43
C ALA A 150 -8.05 -5.93 9.51
N ASP A 151 -7.67 -6.44 10.71
CA ASP A 151 -7.34 -5.61 11.86
C ASP A 151 -5.89 -5.07 11.80
N TYR A 152 -5.65 -4.13 10.88
CA TYR A 152 -4.44 -3.33 10.82
C TYR A 152 -4.67 -2.02 10.03
N THR A 153 -3.71 -1.11 10.01
CA THR A 153 -3.91 0.26 9.51
C THR A 153 -4.48 0.35 8.09
N TRP A 154 -4.15 -0.57 7.18
CA TRP A 154 -4.78 -0.57 5.85
C TRP A 154 -6.27 -0.91 5.96
N GLY A 155 -6.63 -1.99 6.64
CA GLY A 155 -8.02 -2.39 6.82
C GLY A 155 -8.85 -1.29 7.48
N TRP A 156 -8.32 -0.64 8.51
CA TRP A 156 -9.01 0.47 9.19
C TRP A 156 -9.31 1.63 8.26
N THR A 157 -8.31 2.10 7.52
CA THR A 157 -8.49 3.26 6.62
C THR A 157 -9.29 2.91 5.37
N GLN A 158 -9.23 1.66 4.90
CA GLN A 158 -10.07 1.16 3.81
C GLN A 158 -11.55 1.08 4.26
N GLU A 159 -11.83 0.48 5.41
CA GLU A 159 -13.15 0.41 6.03
C GLU A 159 -13.77 1.81 6.18
N GLU A 160 -13.02 2.74 6.78
CA GLU A 160 -13.47 4.11 6.99
C GLU A 160 -13.78 4.82 5.67
N SER A 161 -12.92 4.63 4.66
CA SER A 161 -13.08 5.27 3.36
C SER A 161 -14.28 4.74 2.58
N ILE A 162 -14.48 3.41 2.57
CA ILE A 162 -15.63 2.78 1.89
C ILE A 162 -16.92 3.11 2.63
N ALA A 163 -16.94 3.04 3.97
CA ALA A 163 -18.11 3.39 4.75
C ALA A 163 -18.54 4.85 4.50
N ALA A 164 -17.60 5.79 4.57
CA ALA A 164 -17.89 7.20 4.30
C ALA A 164 -18.44 7.42 2.87
N ALA A 165 -17.86 6.75 1.88
CA ALA A 165 -18.30 6.87 0.49
C ALA A 165 -19.69 6.27 0.27
N THR A 166 -20.01 5.13 0.88
CA THR A 166 -21.32 4.47 0.76
C THR A 166 -22.39 5.19 1.58
N GLU A 167 -22.07 5.70 2.76
CA GLU A 167 -22.95 6.55 3.56
C GLU A 167 -23.32 7.84 2.82
N ALA A 168 -22.39 8.45 2.10
CA ALA A 168 -22.66 9.62 1.25
C ALA A 168 -23.62 9.31 0.09
N MET A 169 -23.75 8.03 -0.32
CA MET A 169 -24.71 7.58 -1.33
C MET A 169 -26.09 7.23 -0.73
N GLY A 170 -26.25 7.30 0.59
CA GLY A 170 -27.47 6.95 1.29
C GLY A 170 -27.51 5.53 1.86
N TRP A 171 -26.39 4.81 1.86
CA TRP A 171 -26.32 3.51 2.53
C TRP A 171 -26.21 3.67 4.04
N ASN A 172 -26.64 2.64 4.77
CA ASN A 172 -26.47 2.54 6.21
C ASN A 172 -25.41 1.51 6.56
N THR A 173 -24.43 1.89 7.37
CA THR A 173 -23.44 0.95 7.94
C THR A 173 -24.04 0.30 9.18
N VAL A 174 -24.46 -0.96 9.09
CA VAL A 174 -25.09 -1.69 10.21
C VAL A 174 -24.05 -2.21 11.20
N ASN A 175 -22.87 -2.57 10.74
CA ASN A 175 -21.78 -2.98 11.64
C ASN A 175 -20.40 -2.91 10.95
N LYS A 176 -19.35 -2.80 11.77
CA LYS A 176 -17.95 -2.86 11.39
C LYS A 176 -17.23 -3.83 12.32
N VAL A 177 -16.75 -4.93 11.77
CA VAL A 177 -16.05 -5.97 12.54
C VAL A 177 -14.66 -6.18 11.95
N ARG A 178 -13.67 -6.27 12.81
CA ARG A 178 -12.27 -6.44 12.41
C ARG A 178 -11.80 -7.84 12.74
N THR A 179 -11.10 -8.46 11.80
CA THR A 179 -10.58 -9.82 11.91
C THR A 179 -9.06 -9.80 12.06
N PRO A 180 -8.49 -10.61 12.96
CA PRO A 180 -7.03 -10.71 13.08
C PRO A 180 -6.38 -11.09 11.73
N LEU A 181 -5.26 -10.46 11.36
CA LEU A 181 -4.53 -10.72 10.12
C LEU A 181 -4.16 -12.20 9.90
N LYS A 182 -4.03 -12.96 10.97
CA LYS A 182 -3.65 -14.37 10.92
C LYS A 182 -4.83 -15.33 11.11
N ALA A 183 -6.06 -14.80 11.08
CA ALA A 183 -7.25 -15.65 11.15
C ALA A 183 -7.30 -16.58 9.92
N THR A 184 -7.49 -17.86 10.17
CA THR A 184 -7.66 -18.90 9.15
C THR A 184 -9.07 -19.49 9.18
N ASP A 185 -9.81 -19.22 10.27
CA ASP A 185 -11.21 -19.63 10.43
C ASP A 185 -12.08 -18.39 10.65
N PHE A 186 -13.03 -18.21 9.75
CA PHE A 186 -13.99 -17.10 9.77
C PHE A 186 -15.42 -17.55 10.13
N SER A 187 -15.60 -18.80 10.52
CA SER A 187 -16.93 -19.38 10.80
C SER A 187 -17.72 -18.61 11.87
N SER A 188 -17.04 -18.08 12.90
CA SER A 188 -17.65 -17.27 13.95
C SER A 188 -18.20 -15.92 13.49
N TYR A 189 -17.77 -15.42 12.33
CA TYR A 189 -18.24 -14.16 11.75
C TYR A 189 -19.46 -14.34 10.86
N ILE A 190 -19.77 -15.55 10.39
CA ILE A 190 -20.85 -15.82 9.43
C ILE A 190 -22.22 -15.55 10.04
N ALA A 191 -22.50 -16.11 11.21
CA ALA A 191 -23.80 -15.94 11.87
C ALA A 191 -24.12 -14.47 12.22
N PRO A 192 -23.19 -13.68 12.78
CA PRO A 192 -23.41 -12.23 12.97
C PRO A 192 -23.73 -11.48 11.68
N VAL A 193 -23.06 -11.80 10.56
CA VAL A 193 -23.35 -11.19 9.25
C VAL A 193 -24.77 -11.54 8.79
N LEU A 194 -25.14 -12.83 8.81
CA LEU A 194 -26.45 -13.31 8.37
C LEU A 194 -27.60 -12.74 9.20
N ASN A 195 -27.38 -12.50 10.49
CA ASN A 195 -28.39 -11.98 11.41
C ASN A 195 -28.40 -10.44 11.50
N SER A 196 -27.51 -9.75 10.79
CA SER A 196 -27.37 -8.29 10.89
C SER A 196 -28.43 -7.49 10.15
N GLY A 197 -29.16 -8.12 9.21
CA GLY A 197 -30.06 -7.43 8.29
C GLY A 197 -29.31 -6.67 7.17
N ALA A 198 -28.03 -6.95 6.96
CA ALA A 198 -27.27 -6.35 5.87
C ALA A 198 -27.63 -6.95 4.51
N ASP A 199 -27.71 -6.09 3.50
CA ASP A 199 -27.89 -6.48 2.09
C ASP A 199 -26.54 -6.71 1.40
N VAL A 200 -25.50 -6.06 1.90
CA VAL A 200 -24.15 -6.04 1.30
C VAL A 200 -23.11 -6.35 2.37
N LEU A 201 -22.24 -7.31 2.06
CA LEU A 201 -21.05 -7.58 2.84
C LEU A 201 -19.85 -6.94 2.12
N VAL A 202 -19.13 -6.10 2.84
CA VAL A 202 -17.88 -5.46 2.39
C VAL A 202 -16.70 -6.15 3.09
N LEU A 203 -15.75 -6.67 2.29
CA LEU A 203 -14.56 -7.40 2.74
C LEU A 203 -13.28 -6.60 2.45
#